data_4cb96e17b573d081daaa7815cc6ab06a
#
_entry.id   4cb96e17b573d081daaa7815cc6ab06a
#
_cell.length_a   1.000
_cell.length_b   1.000
_cell.length_c   1.000
_cell.angle_alpha   90.00
_cell.angle_beta   90.00
_cell.angle_gamma   90.00
#
_symmetry.space_group_name_H-M   'P 1'
#
loop_
_entity.id
_entity.type
_entity.pdbx_description
1 polymer ?
#
loop_
_entity_poly.entity_id
_entity_poly.type
_entity_poly.pdbx_seq_one_letter_code
_entity_poly.pdbx_strand_id
1 'polypeptide(L)'
;MEQIELSKNLARVQELAKALRITPLFERLVDLKKEGLLVNPKFSFEELVIDLLENVKASRENKKVNTLLKTMDIHHPTACINSIRWDVGRTGITSREVTEYNTCDWIRAKQSMIFIGPTGAGKTYLADCLAVSAITAGFKVFYRRAPYFLAEIKDITSATQMRDFYKSMQSYDLIYLDDFGTGALTEQNQAILAELADKCFGKVSF
;
A
#
# COMPACT_ATOMS: atom_id res chain seq x y z
N MET A 1 15.07 -21.68 -24.35
CA MET A 1 15.56 -20.37 -23.83
C MET A 1 16.78 -20.00 -24.65
N GLU A 2 16.61 -19.22 -25.73
CA GLU A 2 17.73 -18.72 -26.53
C GLU A 2 18.57 -17.76 -25.68
N GLN A 3 19.84 -18.12 -25.46
CA GLN A 3 20.82 -17.20 -24.92
C GLN A 3 21.05 -16.10 -25.96
N ILE A 4 20.53 -14.89 -25.68
CA ILE A 4 20.88 -13.72 -26.49
C ILE A 4 22.36 -13.43 -26.19
N GLU A 5 23.23 -13.69 -27.20
CA GLU A 5 24.62 -13.30 -27.14
C GLU A 5 24.70 -11.76 -26.93
N LEU A 6 25.08 -11.36 -25.76
CA LEU A 6 25.13 -9.94 -25.37
C LEU A 6 26.27 -9.28 -26.18
N SER A 7 25.93 -8.33 -27.05
CA SER A 7 26.96 -7.48 -27.68
C SER A 7 27.81 -6.81 -26.58
N LYS A 8 29.09 -6.53 -26.86
CA LYS A 8 30.01 -5.89 -25.91
C LYS A 8 29.40 -4.64 -25.24
N ASN A 9 28.65 -3.87 -26.01
CA ASN A 9 27.98 -2.65 -25.51
C ASN A 9 26.85 -3.00 -24.53
N LEU A 10 26.08 -4.04 -24.80
CA LEU A 10 24.98 -4.46 -23.91
C LEU A 10 25.51 -5.00 -22.58
N ALA A 11 26.63 -5.75 -22.61
CA ALA A 11 27.32 -6.20 -21.40
C ALA A 11 27.81 -4.99 -20.55
N ARG A 12 28.34 -3.98 -21.21
CA ARG A 12 28.77 -2.75 -20.51
C ARG A 12 27.61 -1.99 -19.90
N VAL A 13 26.47 -1.90 -20.60
CA VAL A 13 25.24 -1.32 -20.05
C VAL A 13 24.79 -2.10 -18.81
N GLN A 14 24.86 -3.42 -18.83
CA GLN A 14 24.50 -4.26 -17.68
C GLN A 14 25.37 -3.99 -16.46
N GLU A 15 26.69 -3.89 -16.64
CA GLU A 15 27.62 -3.58 -15.56
C GLU A 15 27.32 -2.19 -14.95
N LEU A 16 27.14 -1.17 -15.78
CA LEU A 16 26.83 0.17 -15.34
C LEU A 16 25.46 0.23 -14.64
N ALA A 17 24.45 -0.45 -15.17
CA ALA A 17 23.13 -0.51 -14.56
C ALA A 17 23.17 -1.16 -13.17
N LYS A 18 24.00 -2.20 -12.97
CA LYS A 18 24.23 -2.80 -11.64
C LYS A 18 24.94 -1.83 -10.71
N ALA A 19 26.03 -1.21 -11.16
CA ALA A 19 26.81 -0.26 -10.36
C ALA A 19 25.97 0.94 -9.91
N LEU A 20 25.12 1.47 -10.77
CA LEU A 20 24.23 2.60 -10.51
C LEU A 20 22.91 2.20 -9.81
N ARG A 21 22.70 0.90 -9.54
CA ARG A 21 21.46 0.37 -8.95
C ARG A 21 20.19 0.70 -9.77
N ILE A 22 20.31 0.65 -11.10
CA ILE A 22 19.24 0.87 -12.08
C ILE A 22 19.05 -0.35 -12.98
N THR A 23 19.20 -1.54 -12.44
CA THR A 23 19.02 -2.82 -13.17
C THR A 23 17.72 -2.90 -13.99
N PRO A 24 16.57 -2.34 -13.53
CA PRO A 24 15.34 -2.32 -14.33
C PRO A 24 15.47 -1.59 -15.67
N LEU A 25 16.37 -0.62 -15.79
CA LEU A 25 16.67 0.02 -17.07
C LEU A 25 17.26 -0.99 -18.07
N PHE A 26 18.20 -1.80 -17.61
CA PHE A 26 18.79 -2.84 -18.46
C PHE A 26 17.79 -3.91 -18.86
N GLU A 27 16.96 -4.35 -17.91
CA GLU A 27 15.90 -5.35 -18.17
C GLU A 27 14.94 -4.82 -19.25
N ARG A 28 14.45 -3.60 -19.11
CA ARG A 28 13.56 -2.95 -20.08
C ARG A 28 14.23 -2.78 -21.45
N LEU A 29 15.52 -2.38 -21.48
CA LEU A 29 16.28 -2.27 -22.72
C LEU A 29 16.38 -3.61 -23.47
N VAL A 30 16.57 -4.71 -22.75
CA VAL A 30 16.61 -6.06 -23.32
C VAL A 30 15.24 -6.44 -23.89
N ASP A 31 14.16 -6.12 -23.19
CA ASP A 31 12.80 -6.42 -23.66
C ASP A 31 12.46 -5.60 -24.93
N LEU A 32 12.74 -4.31 -24.93
CA LEU A 32 12.56 -3.45 -26.12
C LEU A 32 13.37 -3.97 -27.33
N LYS A 33 14.56 -4.52 -27.08
CA LYS A 33 15.38 -5.14 -28.13
C LYS A 33 14.72 -6.41 -28.67
N LYS A 34 14.19 -7.28 -27.80
CA LYS A 34 13.47 -8.51 -28.21
C LYS A 34 12.20 -8.19 -29.01
N GLU A 35 11.48 -7.13 -28.60
CA GLU A 35 10.26 -6.66 -29.26
C GLU A 35 10.55 -5.93 -30.60
N GLY A 36 11.82 -5.70 -30.93
CA GLY A 36 12.23 -4.97 -32.14
C GLY A 36 11.96 -3.47 -32.09
N LEU A 37 11.57 -2.94 -30.94
CA LEU A 37 11.17 -1.54 -30.78
C LEU A 37 12.36 -0.57 -30.80
N LEU A 38 13.59 -1.05 -30.57
CA LEU A 38 14.80 -0.21 -30.67
C LEU A 38 15.12 0.21 -32.12
N VAL A 39 14.53 -0.45 -33.10
CA VAL A 39 14.75 -0.19 -34.53
C VAL A 39 13.51 0.45 -35.16
N ASN A 40 12.51 0.76 -34.36
CA ASN A 40 11.24 1.32 -34.83
C ASN A 40 11.41 2.83 -35.14
N PRO A 41 11.27 3.27 -36.41
CA PRO A 41 11.42 4.69 -36.79
C PRO A 41 10.37 5.62 -36.19
N LYS A 42 9.36 5.08 -35.49
CA LYS A 42 8.31 5.86 -34.80
C LYS A 42 8.68 6.28 -33.37
N PHE A 43 9.79 5.75 -32.85
CA PHE A 43 10.29 6.11 -31.50
C PHE A 43 11.46 7.08 -31.64
N SER A 44 11.34 8.26 -31.04
CA SER A 44 12.48 9.18 -30.92
C SER A 44 13.45 8.65 -29.83
N PHE A 45 14.68 9.13 -29.87
CA PHE A 45 15.68 8.77 -28.85
C PHE A 45 15.23 9.24 -27.45
N GLU A 46 14.62 10.41 -27.38
CA GLU A 46 14.09 10.98 -26.14
C GLU A 46 12.96 10.13 -25.55
N GLU A 47 12.04 9.66 -26.37
CA GLU A 47 10.95 8.76 -25.94
C GLU A 47 11.50 7.44 -25.39
N LEU A 48 12.53 6.88 -26.02
CA LEU A 48 13.21 5.69 -25.51
C LEU A 48 13.84 5.96 -24.13
N VAL A 49 14.53 7.06 -23.97
CA VAL A 49 15.16 7.42 -22.67
C VAL A 49 14.10 7.64 -21.61
N ILE A 50 12.97 8.27 -21.95
CA ILE A 50 11.85 8.45 -21.03
C ILE A 50 11.30 7.10 -20.58
N ASP A 51 10.98 6.18 -21.51
CA ASP A 51 10.47 4.83 -21.18
C ASP A 51 11.41 4.08 -20.23
N LEU A 52 12.72 4.11 -20.49
CA LEU A 52 13.71 3.46 -19.64
C LEU A 52 13.78 4.06 -18.23
N LEU A 53 13.71 5.38 -18.11
CA LEU A 53 13.74 6.06 -16.82
C LEU A 53 12.44 5.90 -16.03
N GLU A 54 11.29 5.91 -16.70
CA GLU A 54 9.99 5.63 -16.09
C GLU A 54 9.92 4.20 -15.54
N ASN A 55 10.48 3.22 -16.25
CA ASN A 55 10.59 1.85 -15.76
C ASN A 55 11.43 1.75 -14.48
N VAL A 56 12.55 2.48 -14.40
CA VAL A 56 13.36 2.54 -13.16
C VAL A 56 12.55 3.17 -12.02
N LYS A 57 11.84 4.26 -12.29
CA LYS A 57 11.00 4.94 -11.30
C LYS A 57 9.91 4.00 -10.77
N ALA A 58 9.15 3.38 -11.65
CA ALA A 58 8.09 2.41 -11.29
C ALA A 58 8.64 1.22 -10.48
N SER A 59 9.81 0.67 -10.87
CA SER A 59 10.45 -0.41 -10.12
C SER A 59 10.86 0.00 -8.70
N ARG A 60 11.36 1.23 -8.52
CA ARG A 60 11.70 1.75 -7.19
C ARG A 60 10.46 1.98 -6.33
N GLU A 61 9.41 2.53 -6.90
CA GLU A 61 8.12 2.72 -6.22
C GLU A 61 7.53 1.38 -5.79
N ASN A 62 7.49 0.39 -6.67
CA ASN A 62 7.02 -0.96 -6.37
C ASN A 62 7.85 -1.64 -5.26
N LYS A 63 9.17 -1.52 -5.29
CA LYS A 63 10.03 -2.04 -4.22
C LYS A 63 9.74 -1.37 -2.87
N LYS A 64 9.55 -0.06 -2.87
CA LYS A 64 9.19 0.70 -1.67
C LYS A 64 7.84 0.25 -1.09
N VAL A 65 6.82 0.13 -1.94
CA VAL A 65 5.50 -0.38 -1.57
C VAL A 65 5.59 -1.80 -0.99
N ASN A 66 6.28 -2.71 -1.68
CA ASN A 66 6.45 -4.09 -1.21
C ASN A 66 7.21 -4.18 0.12
N THR A 67 8.18 -3.30 0.35
CA THR A 67 8.89 -3.23 1.63
C THR A 67 7.95 -2.75 2.74
N LEU A 68 7.18 -1.71 2.50
CA LEU A 68 6.19 -1.20 3.46
C LEU A 68 5.16 -2.28 3.81
N LEU A 69 4.57 -2.95 2.83
CA LEU A 69 3.59 -4.02 3.05
C LEU A 69 4.15 -5.15 3.90
N LYS A 70 5.41 -5.54 3.70
CA LYS A 70 6.08 -6.57 4.51
C LYS A 70 6.34 -6.12 5.96
N THR A 71 6.68 -4.86 6.16
CA THR A 71 6.99 -4.32 7.51
C THR A 71 5.74 -4.02 8.33
N MET A 72 4.60 -3.82 7.68
CA MET A 72 3.33 -3.50 8.36
C MET A 72 2.61 -4.72 8.93
N ASP A 73 3.06 -5.93 8.64
CA ASP A 73 2.46 -7.20 9.10
C ASP A 73 0.95 -7.33 8.80
N ILE A 74 0.51 -6.79 7.66
CA ILE A 74 -0.86 -6.94 7.15
C ILE A 74 -1.10 -8.41 6.82
N HIS A 75 -2.28 -8.95 7.16
CA HIS A 75 -2.59 -10.37 6.97
C HIS A 75 -2.48 -10.82 5.52
N HIS A 76 -2.93 -10.00 4.58
CA HIS A 76 -2.91 -10.31 3.14
C HIS A 76 -2.19 -9.20 2.36
N PRO A 77 -0.83 -9.16 2.39
CA PRO A 77 -0.07 -8.07 1.75
C PRO A 77 -0.19 -8.05 0.21
N THR A 78 -0.72 -9.12 -0.37
CA THR A 78 -1.01 -9.25 -1.81
C THR A 78 -2.51 -9.18 -2.11
N ALA A 79 -3.33 -8.77 -1.14
CA ALA A 79 -4.78 -8.66 -1.33
C ALA A 79 -5.09 -7.70 -2.49
N CYS A 80 -6.02 -8.12 -3.34
CA CYS A 80 -6.43 -7.37 -4.52
C CYS A 80 -7.94 -7.45 -4.68
N ILE A 81 -8.58 -6.34 -5.02
CA ILE A 81 -10.01 -6.26 -5.23
C ILE A 81 -10.49 -7.21 -6.34
N ASN A 82 -9.70 -7.38 -7.39
CA ASN A 82 -10.03 -8.29 -8.49
C ASN A 82 -10.06 -9.77 -8.10
N SER A 83 -9.49 -10.15 -6.97
CA SER A 83 -9.55 -11.51 -6.45
C SER A 83 -10.71 -11.76 -5.48
N ILE A 84 -11.54 -10.75 -5.20
CA ILE A 84 -12.74 -10.92 -4.38
C ILE A 84 -13.77 -11.71 -5.18
N ARG A 85 -14.24 -12.80 -4.60
CA ARG A 85 -15.31 -13.62 -5.17
C ARG A 85 -16.67 -13.00 -4.83
N TRP A 86 -17.44 -12.66 -5.87
CA TRP A 86 -18.78 -12.05 -5.75
C TRP A 86 -19.91 -13.04 -5.97
N ASP A 87 -19.58 -14.24 -6.47
CA ASP A 87 -20.51 -15.34 -6.77
C ASP A 87 -21.03 -16.10 -5.54
N VAL A 88 -20.53 -15.79 -4.36
CA VAL A 88 -20.80 -16.50 -3.10
C VAL A 88 -21.93 -15.90 -2.26
N GLY A 89 -22.82 -15.11 -2.87
CA GLY A 89 -24.00 -14.58 -2.17
C GLY A 89 -23.68 -13.54 -1.09
N ARG A 90 -22.68 -12.69 -1.30
CA ARG A 90 -22.35 -11.58 -0.38
C ARG A 90 -23.52 -10.60 -0.30
N THR A 91 -23.85 -10.18 0.93
CA THR A 91 -24.88 -9.17 1.20
C THR A 91 -24.24 -7.97 1.92
N GLY A 92 -24.84 -6.78 1.80
CA GLY A 92 -24.41 -5.58 2.52
C GLY A 92 -23.32 -4.76 1.86
N ILE A 93 -22.66 -5.27 0.82
CA ILE A 93 -21.70 -4.51 0.00
C ILE A 93 -21.67 -5.06 -1.43
N THR A 94 -21.54 -4.20 -2.40
CA THR A 94 -21.52 -4.54 -3.83
C THR A 94 -20.11 -4.40 -4.41
N SER A 95 -19.85 -5.09 -5.53
CA SER A 95 -18.61 -4.95 -6.30
C SER A 95 -18.37 -3.51 -6.74
N ARG A 96 -19.44 -2.78 -7.09
CA ARG A 96 -19.36 -1.37 -7.50
C ARG A 96 -18.86 -0.49 -6.36
N GLU A 97 -19.43 -0.60 -5.16
CA GLU A 97 -19.01 0.17 -3.99
C GLU A 97 -17.55 -0.08 -3.64
N VAL A 98 -17.12 -1.35 -3.70
CA VAL A 98 -15.72 -1.70 -3.44
C VAL A 98 -14.79 -1.10 -4.50
N THR A 99 -15.21 -1.05 -5.77
CA THR A 99 -14.45 -0.40 -6.83
C THR A 99 -14.35 1.11 -6.60
N GLU A 100 -15.42 1.74 -6.13
CA GLU A 100 -15.41 3.16 -5.74
C GLU A 100 -14.47 3.42 -4.57
N TYR A 101 -14.51 2.60 -3.53
CA TYR A 101 -13.57 2.74 -2.39
C TYR A 101 -12.10 2.53 -2.79
N ASN A 102 -11.84 1.73 -3.82
CA ASN A 102 -10.49 1.49 -4.34
C ASN A 102 -9.84 2.73 -4.95
N THR A 103 -10.60 3.76 -5.32
CA THR A 103 -10.03 5.04 -5.79
C THR A 103 -9.31 5.80 -4.69
N CYS A 104 -9.53 5.43 -3.43
CA CYS A 104 -9.04 6.11 -2.23
C CYS A 104 -9.51 7.57 -2.08
N ASP A 105 -10.59 7.98 -2.77
CA ASP A 105 -11.13 9.33 -2.66
C ASP A 105 -11.71 9.60 -1.27
N TRP A 106 -12.24 8.57 -0.60
CA TRP A 106 -12.66 8.64 0.79
C TRP A 106 -11.53 9.02 1.75
N ILE A 107 -10.27 8.58 1.49
CA ILE A 107 -9.10 9.00 2.28
C ILE A 107 -8.78 10.48 2.02
N ARG A 108 -8.87 10.94 0.76
CA ARG A 108 -8.70 12.36 0.42
C ARG A 108 -9.76 13.22 1.09
N ALA A 109 -11.00 12.72 1.14
CA ALA A 109 -12.13 13.36 1.80
C ALA A 109 -12.12 13.23 3.33
N LYS A 110 -11.12 12.55 3.91
CA LYS A 110 -10.98 12.30 5.36
C LYS A 110 -12.20 11.59 5.96
N GLN A 111 -12.79 10.70 5.18
CA GLN A 111 -13.89 9.83 5.62
C GLN A 111 -13.32 8.57 6.27
N SER A 112 -14.09 7.98 7.18
CA SER A 112 -13.74 6.75 7.88
C SER A 112 -14.72 5.63 7.53
N MET A 113 -14.26 4.36 7.59
CA MET A 113 -15.05 3.18 7.31
C MET A 113 -15.01 2.20 8.47
N ILE A 114 -16.14 1.57 8.74
CA ILE A 114 -16.25 0.49 9.72
C ILE A 114 -16.86 -0.72 9.03
N PHE A 115 -16.14 -1.85 9.04
CA PHE A 115 -16.61 -3.12 8.51
C PHE A 115 -17.23 -3.96 9.63
N ILE A 116 -18.54 -4.17 9.56
CA ILE A 116 -19.30 -4.95 10.54
C ILE A 116 -19.84 -6.22 9.86
N GLY A 117 -19.74 -7.36 10.53
CA GLY A 117 -20.27 -8.62 10.03
C GLY A 117 -19.72 -9.83 10.78
N PRO A 118 -20.23 -11.04 10.52
CA PRO A 118 -19.81 -12.26 11.19
C PRO A 118 -18.35 -12.62 10.87
N THR A 119 -17.77 -13.47 11.73
CA THR A 119 -16.44 -14.05 11.49
C THR A 119 -16.45 -14.84 10.19
N GLY A 120 -15.37 -14.73 9.41
CA GLY A 120 -15.25 -15.41 8.12
C GLY A 120 -15.95 -14.70 6.93
N ALA A 121 -16.67 -13.58 7.15
CA ALA A 121 -17.33 -12.82 6.07
C ALA A 121 -16.35 -12.11 5.10
N GLY A 122 -15.04 -12.12 5.39
CA GLY A 122 -14.02 -11.50 4.56
C GLY A 122 -13.79 -10.01 4.83
N LYS A 123 -14.17 -9.50 6.01
CA LYS A 123 -13.96 -8.10 6.40
C LYS A 123 -12.48 -7.71 6.35
N THR A 124 -11.63 -8.47 7.02
CA THR A 124 -10.18 -8.25 7.05
C THR A 124 -9.59 -8.28 5.64
N TYR A 125 -9.98 -9.26 4.80
CA TYR A 125 -9.50 -9.33 3.43
C TYR A 125 -9.88 -8.08 2.61
N LEU A 126 -11.12 -7.60 2.76
CA LEU A 126 -11.57 -6.37 2.08
C LEU A 126 -10.82 -5.14 2.60
N ALA A 127 -10.65 -5.00 3.90
CA ALA A 127 -9.88 -3.92 4.50
C ALA A 127 -8.41 -3.96 4.06
N ASP A 128 -7.80 -5.15 3.99
CA ASP A 128 -6.44 -5.34 3.45
C ASP A 128 -6.36 -4.92 1.98
N CYS A 129 -7.35 -5.26 1.13
CA CYS A 129 -7.39 -4.79 -0.26
C CYS A 129 -7.34 -3.26 -0.33
N LEU A 130 -8.15 -2.56 0.48
CA LEU A 130 -8.21 -1.10 0.49
C LEU A 130 -6.92 -0.48 1.07
N ALA A 131 -6.33 -1.09 2.10
CA ALA A 131 -5.06 -0.66 2.68
C ALA A 131 -3.91 -0.82 1.68
N VAL A 132 -3.83 -1.96 0.97
CA VAL A 132 -2.85 -2.20 -0.10
C VAL A 132 -3.01 -1.18 -1.22
N SER A 133 -4.24 -0.88 -1.61
CA SER A 133 -4.54 0.14 -2.64
C SER A 133 -4.12 1.54 -2.18
N ALA A 134 -4.39 1.90 -0.93
CA ALA A 134 -3.96 3.17 -0.34
C ALA A 134 -2.43 3.32 -0.34
N ILE A 135 -1.70 2.28 0.10
CA ILE A 135 -0.23 2.27 0.10
C ILE A 135 0.31 2.39 -1.33
N THR A 136 -0.30 1.69 -2.28
CA THR A 136 0.08 1.72 -3.70
C THR A 136 -0.18 3.10 -4.31
N ALA A 137 -1.24 3.78 -3.89
CA ALA A 137 -1.55 5.15 -4.27
C ALA A 137 -0.68 6.21 -3.58
N GLY A 138 0.24 5.78 -2.69
CA GLY A 138 1.21 6.66 -2.03
C GLY A 138 0.76 7.25 -0.70
N PHE A 139 -0.39 6.85 -0.17
CA PHE A 139 -0.84 7.28 1.16
C PHE A 139 0.01 6.66 2.26
N LYS A 140 0.20 7.41 3.35
CA LYS A 140 0.84 6.93 4.57
C LYS A 140 -0.20 6.18 5.40
N VAL A 141 -0.07 4.87 5.48
CA VAL A 141 -0.98 4.00 6.23
C VAL A 141 -0.29 3.54 7.51
N PHE A 142 -0.99 3.65 8.63
CA PHE A 142 -0.67 2.99 9.89
C PHE A 142 -1.55 1.75 10.03
N TYR A 143 -0.96 0.59 10.31
CA TYR A 143 -1.68 -0.65 10.55
C TYR A 143 -1.31 -1.23 11.89
N ARG A 144 -2.31 -1.66 12.66
CA ARG A 144 -2.15 -2.50 13.86
C ARG A 144 -3.41 -3.33 14.09
N ARG A 145 -3.24 -4.48 14.72
CA ARG A 145 -4.37 -5.17 15.32
C ARG A 145 -4.77 -4.43 16.59
N ALA A 146 -6.08 -4.14 16.74
CA ALA A 146 -6.58 -3.30 17.81
C ALA A 146 -6.16 -3.74 19.23
N PRO A 147 -6.11 -5.05 19.58
CA PRO A 147 -5.64 -5.47 20.90
C PRO A 147 -4.18 -5.06 21.19
N TYR A 148 -3.28 -5.18 20.21
CA TYR A 148 -1.88 -4.78 20.38
C TYR A 148 -1.73 -3.27 20.43
N PHE A 149 -2.46 -2.56 19.58
CA PHE A 149 -2.49 -1.10 19.58
C PHE A 149 -2.92 -0.54 20.95
N LEU A 150 -3.97 -1.10 21.53
CA LEU A 150 -4.46 -0.69 22.85
C LEU A 150 -3.48 -1.04 23.98
N ALA A 151 -2.75 -2.15 23.86
CA ALA A 151 -1.70 -2.50 24.81
C ALA A 151 -0.52 -1.52 24.72
N GLU A 152 -0.05 -1.20 23.51
CA GLU A 152 1.03 -0.23 23.27
C GLU A 152 0.69 1.16 23.87
N ILE A 153 -0.56 1.61 23.76
CA ILE A 153 -0.97 2.91 24.30
C ILE A 153 -1.02 2.91 25.84
N LYS A 154 -1.38 1.80 26.46
CA LYS A 154 -1.41 1.68 27.93
C LYS A 154 -0.03 1.86 28.55
N ASP A 155 1.04 1.56 27.83
CA ASP A 155 2.41 1.71 28.28
C ASP A 155 2.88 3.17 28.24
N ILE A 156 2.08 4.06 27.63
CA ILE A 156 2.34 5.50 27.61
C ILE A 156 1.89 6.11 28.95
N THR A 157 2.84 6.45 29.80
CA THR A 157 2.56 6.94 31.17
C THR A 157 2.63 8.46 31.31
N SER A 158 3.30 9.15 30.38
CA SER A 158 3.46 10.60 30.49
C SER A 158 2.56 11.37 29.50
N ALA A 159 2.04 12.54 29.94
CA ALA A 159 1.25 13.42 29.08
C ALA A 159 2.02 13.91 27.85
N THR A 160 3.35 14.06 27.95
CA THR A 160 4.21 14.45 26.82
C THR A 160 4.27 13.33 25.79
N GLN A 161 4.51 12.09 26.21
CA GLN A 161 4.51 10.93 25.31
C GLN A 161 3.16 10.74 24.64
N MET A 162 2.05 10.92 25.37
CA MET A 162 0.72 10.82 24.81
C MET A 162 0.46 11.89 23.73
N ARG A 163 0.89 13.12 23.98
CA ARG A 163 0.78 14.20 22.99
C ARG A 163 1.60 13.90 21.74
N ASP A 164 2.82 13.39 21.91
CA ASP A 164 3.69 13.04 20.77
C ASP A 164 3.14 11.84 19.99
N PHE A 165 2.52 10.87 20.68
CA PHE A 165 1.78 9.78 20.06
C PHE A 165 0.64 10.31 19.17
N TYR A 166 -0.23 11.20 19.66
CA TYR A 166 -1.31 11.78 18.85
C TYR A 166 -0.77 12.57 17.65
N LYS A 167 0.32 13.32 17.81
CA LYS A 167 0.97 14.01 16.70
C LYS A 167 1.51 13.03 15.66
N SER A 168 2.09 11.91 16.11
CA SER A 168 2.55 10.85 15.22
C SER A 168 1.37 10.26 14.43
N MET A 169 0.25 9.96 15.09
CA MET A 169 -0.95 9.43 14.42
C MET A 169 -1.50 10.40 13.36
N GLN A 170 -1.49 11.71 13.63
CA GLN A 170 -1.91 12.75 12.70
C GLN A 170 -0.99 12.87 11.45
N SER A 171 0.18 12.23 11.44
CA SER A 171 1.09 12.22 10.29
C SER A 171 0.73 11.19 9.23
N TYR A 172 -0.22 10.29 9.53
CA TYR A 172 -0.74 9.29 8.61
C TYR A 172 -1.96 9.82 7.85
N ASP A 173 -2.22 9.25 6.69
CA ASP A 173 -3.43 9.53 5.92
C ASP A 173 -4.56 8.56 6.29
N LEU A 174 -4.20 7.33 6.65
CA LEU A 174 -5.11 6.25 7.06
C LEU A 174 -4.57 5.54 8.29
N ILE A 175 -5.42 5.35 9.30
CA ILE A 175 -5.18 4.46 10.43
C ILE A 175 -6.10 3.25 10.25
N TYR A 176 -5.51 2.07 10.02
CA TYR A 176 -6.22 0.80 9.89
C TYR A 176 -6.03 -0.03 11.16
N LEU A 177 -7.13 -0.21 11.90
CA LEU A 177 -7.19 -1.06 13.09
C LEU A 177 -8.01 -2.31 12.76
N ASP A 178 -7.35 -3.47 12.75
CA ASP A 178 -7.98 -4.76 12.52
C ASP A 178 -8.35 -5.47 13.83
N ASP A 179 -9.21 -6.48 13.76
CA ASP A 179 -9.70 -7.23 14.91
C ASP A 179 -10.33 -6.37 16.03
N PHE A 180 -10.95 -5.27 15.63
CA PHE A 180 -11.63 -4.37 16.58
C PHE A 180 -12.79 -5.10 17.27
N GLY A 181 -12.75 -5.13 18.61
CA GLY A 181 -13.82 -5.77 19.42
C GLY A 181 -13.61 -7.27 19.72
N THR A 182 -12.46 -7.88 19.38
CA THR A 182 -12.12 -9.25 19.78
C THR A 182 -11.77 -9.41 21.26
N GLY A 183 -11.66 -8.30 22.01
CA GLY A 183 -11.45 -8.27 23.47
C GLY A 183 -12.42 -7.33 24.16
N ALA A 184 -12.52 -7.42 25.48
CA ALA A 184 -13.31 -6.48 26.28
C ALA A 184 -12.74 -5.06 26.12
N LEU A 185 -13.52 -4.17 25.52
CA LEU A 185 -13.20 -2.74 25.50
C LEU A 185 -13.48 -2.18 26.91
N THR A 186 -12.42 -2.01 27.70
CA THR A 186 -12.52 -1.32 28.98
C THR A 186 -12.90 0.14 28.76
N GLU A 187 -13.50 0.80 29.75
CA GLU A 187 -13.83 2.23 29.68
C GLU A 187 -12.59 3.10 29.34
N GLN A 188 -11.43 2.73 29.89
CA GLN A 188 -10.17 3.39 29.56
C GLN A 188 -9.80 3.26 28.08
N ASN A 189 -9.95 2.07 27.49
CA ASN A 189 -9.69 1.86 26.07
C ASN A 189 -10.65 2.65 25.19
N GLN A 190 -11.92 2.72 25.56
CA GLN A 190 -12.94 3.52 24.87
C GLN A 190 -12.59 5.00 24.89
N ALA A 191 -12.18 5.52 26.06
CA ALA A 191 -11.77 6.93 26.21
C ALA A 191 -10.56 7.27 25.32
N ILE A 192 -9.54 6.39 25.29
CA ILE A 192 -8.35 6.58 24.45
C ILE A 192 -8.70 6.60 22.96
N LEU A 193 -9.56 5.66 22.52
CA LEU A 193 -9.98 5.60 21.12
C LEU A 193 -10.84 6.80 20.73
N ALA A 194 -11.72 7.25 21.61
CA ALA A 194 -12.53 8.45 21.40
C ALA A 194 -11.64 9.69 21.28
N GLU A 195 -10.65 9.84 22.16
CA GLU A 195 -9.69 10.95 22.07
C GLU A 195 -8.83 10.88 20.80
N LEU A 196 -8.38 9.70 20.40
CA LEU A 196 -7.66 9.51 19.15
C LEU A 196 -8.51 9.93 17.94
N ALA A 197 -9.76 9.48 17.89
CA ALA A 197 -10.67 9.84 16.82
C ALA A 197 -10.90 11.36 16.77
N ASP A 198 -11.12 12.00 17.93
CA ASP A 198 -11.28 13.46 18.03
C ASP A 198 -10.03 14.20 17.53
N LYS A 199 -8.84 13.83 18.01
CA LYS A 199 -7.56 14.45 17.59
C LYS A 199 -7.27 14.29 16.12
N CYS A 200 -7.72 13.18 15.50
CA CYS A 200 -7.51 12.86 14.09
C CYS A 200 -8.66 13.35 13.19
N PHE A 201 -9.77 13.84 13.76
CA PHE A 201 -10.93 14.28 12.99
C PHE A 201 -10.56 15.31 11.92
N GLY A 202 -11.03 15.08 10.69
CA GLY A 202 -10.74 15.92 9.52
C GLY A 202 -9.29 15.91 9.03
N LYS A 203 -8.40 15.07 9.62
CA LYS A 203 -6.99 14.98 9.26
C LYS A 203 -6.61 13.57 8.77
N VAL A 204 -7.15 12.55 9.39
CA VAL A 204 -6.83 11.14 9.15
C VAL A 204 -8.12 10.36 8.95
N SER A 205 -8.12 9.38 8.04
CA SER A 205 -9.19 8.40 7.88
C SER A 205 -8.95 7.16 8.76
N PHE A 206 -10.03 6.46 9.16
CA PHE A 206 -9.96 5.22 9.92
C PHE A 206 -10.65 4.10 9.15
#